data_53bfaec1b09fd82fb329e0d95c547078
#
_entry.id   53bfaec1b09fd82fb329e0d95c547078
#
_cell.length_a   1.000
_cell.length_b   1.000
_cell.length_c   1.000
_cell.angle_alpha   90.00
_cell.angle_beta   90.00
_cell.angle_gamma   90.00
#
_symmetry.space_group_name_H-M   'P 1'
#
loop_
_entity.id
_entity.type
_entity.pdbx_description
1 polymer ?
#
loop_
_entity_poly.entity_id
_entity_poly.type
_entity_poly.pdbx_seq_one_letter_code
_entity_poly.pdbx_strand_id
1 'polypeptide(L)'
;MTSSHRPPTGPFPRPEARGPRRVVEHLTPGPAGSPDQNLRRHQRLPGPQTPGMVSTILLFFGAWVAMSPFLWHEPGTEFWSAARWNEIVVGAAVAVLGLTRLTRPLRVLTATVAGVLAGGWLLLSPILFDYGFGSEATPATVNDVLAGLTVLAVTILGHVDARAALTATDDAE
;
A
#
# COMPACT_ATOMS: atom_id res chain seq x y z
N MET A 1 -14.07 13.86 -74.76
CA MET A 1 -14.09 12.47 -74.33
C MET A 1 -14.63 12.39 -72.93
N THR A 2 -15.94 12.25 -72.77
CA THR A 2 -16.67 12.27 -71.51
C THR A 2 -17.04 10.83 -71.17
N SER A 3 -16.38 10.26 -70.15
CA SER A 3 -16.65 8.90 -69.66
C SER A 3 -17.86 8.94 -68.72
N SER A 4 -18.98 8.37 -69.19
CA SER A 4 -20.21 8.19 -68.42
C SER A 4 -20.08 6.99 -67.48
N HIS A 5 -19.97 7.24 -66.20
CA HIS A 5 -20.01 6.20 -65.17
C HIS A 5 -21.45 5.94 -64.78
N ARG A 6 -21.97 4.79 -65.18
CA ARG A 6 -23.31 4.27 -64.83
C ARG A 6 -23.16 3.52 -63.46
N PRO A 7 -23.93 3.87 -62.43
CA PRO A 7 -23.90 3.09 -61.19
C PRO A 7 -24.60 1.75 -61.34
N PRO A 8 -24.16 0.69 -60.67
CA PRO A 8 -24.79 -0.63 -60.70
C PRO A 8 -26.09 -0.63 -59.88
N THR A 9 -27.20 -0.90 -60.59
CA THR A 9 -28.47 -1.23 -59.94
C THR A 9 -28.48 -2.70 -59.54
N GLY A 10 -28.04 -2.99 -58.29
CA GLY A 10 -28.24 -4.27 -57.66
C GLY A 10 -29.48 -4.25 -56.77
N PRO A 11 -30.24 -5.34 -56.70
CA PRO A 11 -31.40 -5.41 -55.84
C PRO A 11 -30.98 -5.32 -54.37
N PHE A 12 -31.61 -4.38 -53.65
CA PHE A 12 -31.41 -4.25 -52.21
C PHE A 12 -31.78 -5.57 -51.49
N PRO A 13 -30.90 -6.07 -50.58
CA PRO A 13 -31.28 -7.23 -49.78
C PRO A 13 -32.46 -6.85 -48.88
N ARG A 14 -33.50 -7.66 -48.92
CA ARG A 14 -34.66 -7.54 -48.05
C ARG A 14 -34.19 -7.65 -46.58
N PRO A 15 -34.67 -6.80 -45.69
CA PRO A 15 -34.42 -6.98 -44.27
C PRO A 15 -35.16 -8.27 -43.84
N GLU A 16 -34.37 -9.30 -43.51
CA GLU A 16 -34.91 -10.47 -42.83
C GLU A 16 -35.55 -10.02 -41.52
N ALA A 17 -36.85 -10.26 -41.41
CA ALA A 17 -37.59 -10.07 -40.16
C ALA A 17 -36.96 -10.93 -39.08
N ARG A 18 -36.04 -10.34 -38.28
CA ARG A 18 -35.59 -10.97 -37.03
C ARG A 18 -36.79 -11.06 -36.10
N GLY A 19 -37.43 -12.22 -36.08
CA GLY A 19 -38.41 -12.58 -35.07
C GLY A 19 -37.81 -12.34 -33.67
N PRO A 20 -38.63 -12.04 -32.65
CA PRO A 20 -38.16 -11.81 -31.30
C PRO A 20 -37.42 -13.07 -30.83
N ARG A 21 -36.07 -12.95 -30.76
CA ARG A 21 -35.23 -13.93 -30.10
C ARG A 21 -35.69 -13.94 -28.64
N ARG A 22 -36.53 -14.89 -28.27
CA ARG A 22 -36.75 -15.25 -26.88
C ARG A 22 -35.40 -15.66 -26.33
N VAL A 23 -34.75 -14.72 -25.66
CA VAL A 23 -33.70 -15.03 -24.69
C VAL A 23 -34.43 -15.73 -23.54
N VAL A 24 -34.68 -17.01 -23.71
CA VAL A 24 -34.97 -17.90 -22.59
C VAL A 24 -33.61 -18.05 -21.92
N GLU A 25 -33.29 -17.06 -21.08
CA GLU A 25 -32.22 -17.15 -20.11
C GLU A 25 -32.60 -18.35 -19.23
N HIS A 26 -32.07 -19.52 -19.59
CA HIS A 26 -32.09 -20.67 -18.71
C HIS A 26 -31.34 -20.22 -17.43
N LEU A 27 -32.12 -19.73 -16.46
CA LEU A 27 -31.76 -19.73 -15.06
C LEU A 27 -31.58 -21.18 -14.62
N THR A 28 -30.59 -21.86 -15.16
CA THR A 28 -30.07 -23.07 -14.54
C THR A 28 -29.50 -22.57 -13.20
N PRO A 29 -30.06 -22.96 -12.03
CA PRO A 29 -29.43 -22.76 -10.78
C PRO A 29 -28.03 -23.34 -10.92
N GLY A 30 -26.99 -22.48 -10.93
CA GLY A 30 -25.60 -22.97 -10.91
C GLY A 30 -25.50 -23.99 -9.78
N PRO A 31 -24.73 -25.07 -9.94
CA PRO A 31 -24.61 -26.08 -8.91
C PRO A 31 -24.33 -25.36 -7.61
N ALA A 32 -25.26 -25.53 -6.63
CA ALA A 32 -25.12 -24.96 -5.31
C ALA A 32 -23.71 -25.32 -4.85
N GLY A 33 -22.85 -24.29 -4.72
CA GLY A 33 -21.45 -24.49 -4.40
C GLY A 33 -21.38 -25.43 -3.21
N SER A 34 -20.54 -26.47 -3.30
CA SER A 34 -20.44 -27.47 -2.24
C SER A 34 -20.25 -26.75 -0.90
N PRO A 35 -20.81 -27.27 0.22
CA PRO A 35 -20.61 -26.69 1.55
C PRO A 35 -19.15 -26.36 1.85
N ASP A 36 -18.22 -27.14 1.31
CA ASP A 36 -16.78 -26.92 1.38
C ASP A 36 -16.28 -25.68 0.66
N GLN A 37 -16.92 -25.24 -0.43
CA GLN A 37 -16.57 -23.99 -1.12
C GLN A 37 -17.02 -22.79 -0.31
N ASN A 38 -18.15 -22.87 0.38
CA ASN A 38 -18.60 -21.82 1.29
C ASN A 38 -17.71 -21.73 2.52
N LEU A 39 -17.31 -22.87 3.09
CA LEU A 39 -16.35 -22.91 4.21
C LEU A 39 -14.99 -22.35 3.80
N ARG A 40 -14.46 -22.68 2.62
CA ARG A 40 -13.22 -22.10 2.07
C ARG A 40 -13.34 -20.61 1.79
N ARG A 41 -14.52 -20.11 1.45
CA ARG A 41 -14.76 -18.67 1.28
C ARG A 41 -14.71 -17.91 2.61
N HIS A 42 -15.17 -18.52 3.70
CA HIS A 42 -15.11 -17.94 5.05
C HIS A 42 -13.75 -18.14 5.74
N GLN A 43 -12.98 -19.15 5.32
CA GLN A 43 -11.60 -19.39 5.77
C GLN A 43 -10.55 -18.68 4.91
N ARG A 44 -10.94 -17.82 3.97
CA ARG A 44 -9.95 -16.93 3.40
C ARG A 44 -9.39 -16.10 4.56
N LEU A 45 -8.22 -16.52 5.01
CA LEU A 45 -7.30 -15.66 5.76
C LEU A 45 -7.39 -14.28 5.12
N PRO A 46 -7.38 -13.18 5.92
CA PRO A 46 -7.44 -11.85 5.36
C PRO A 46 -6.48 -11.80 4.17
N GLY A 47 -7.04 -11.56 2.98
CA GLY A 47 -6.27 -11.54 1.73
C GLY A 47 -5.08 -10.60 1.89
N PRO A 48 -4.08 -10.65 1.01
CA PRO A 48 -2.86 -9.87 1.13
C PRO A 48 -3.24 -8.46 1.54
N GLN A 49 -2.70 -8.03 2.68
CA GLN A 49 -3.05 -6.76 3.30
C GLN A 49 -2.96 -5.69 2.23
N THR A 50 -4.08 -5.04 1.93
CA THR A 50 -4.15 -4.09 0.83
C THR A 50 -2.97 -3.13 0.95
N PRO A 51 -2.24 -2.82 -0.15
CA PRO A 51 -1.12 -1.87 -0.13
C PRO A 51 -1.44 -0.56 0.60
N GLY A 52 -2.71 -0.20 0.68
CA GLY A 52 -3.22 0.92 1.45
C GLY A 52 -3.01 0.82 2.95
N MET A 53 -3.18 -0.35 3.58
CA MET A 53 -3.05 -0.48 5.04
C MET A 53 -1.61 -0.22 5.52
N VAL A 54 -0.63 -0.86 4.89
CA VAL A 54 0.80 -0.63 5.18
C VAL A 54 1.17 0.83 4.99
N SER A 55 0.71 1.44 3.90
CA SER A 55 0.98 2.84 3.58
C SER A 55 0.33 3.80 4.57
N THR A 56 -0.88 3.49 5.01
CA THR A 56 -1.60 4.28 6.02
C THR A 56 -0.89 4.21 7.37
N ILE A 57 -0.43 3.04 7.79
CA ILE A 57 0.35 2.89 9.03
C ILE A 57 1.63 3.71 8.96
N LEU A 58 2.39 3.64 7.85
CA LEU A 58 3.60 4.44 7.67
C LEU A 58 3.31 5.95 7.72
N LEU A 59 2.23 6.40 7.09
CA LEU A 59 1.83 7.80 7.12
C LEU A 59 1.54 8.28 8.55
N PHE A 60 0.70 7.54 9.29
CA PHE A 60 0.33 7.91 10.66
C PHE A 60 1.53 7.83 11.62
N PHE A 61 2.34 6.78 11.53
CA PHE A 61 3.54 6.64 12.37
C PHE A 61 4.58 7.71 12.05
N GLY A 62 4.81 8.02 10.79
CA GLY A 62 5.71 9.09 10.40
C GLY A 62 5.23 10.44 10.89
N ALA A 63 3.94 10.74 10.78
CA ALA A 63 3.34 11.96 11.33
C ALA A 63 3.47 12.02 12.86
N TRP A 64 3.24 10.88 13.55
CA TRP A 64 3.42 10.78 14.99
C TRP A 64 4.87 11.10 15.40
N VAL A 65 5.87 10.44 14.79
CA VAL A 65 7.29 10.70 15.09
C VAL A 65 7.67 12.16 14.83
N ALA A 66 7.17 12.76 13.73
CA ALA A 66 7.42 14.17 13.45
C ALA A 66 6.78 15.12 14.47
N MET A 67 5.68 14.72 15.09
CA MET A 67 4.96 15.54 16.08
C MET A 67 5.41 15.27 17.52
N SER A 68 6.03 14.13 17.81
CA SER A 68 6.42 13.72 19.16
C SER A 68 7.31 14.75 19.89
N PRO A 69 8.27 15.45 19.25
CA PRO A 69 9.09 16.45 19.91
C PRO A 69 8.31 17.66 20.46
N PHE A 70 7.14 17.93 19.91
CA PHE A 70 6.27 19.02 20.37
C PHE A 70 5.40 18.61 21.56
N LEU A 71 5.16 17.31 21.74
CA LEU A 71 4.34 16.76 22.83
C LEU A 71 5.16 16.54 24.11
N TRP A 72 6.45 16.17 23.97
CA TRP A 72 7.36 15.81 25.06
C TRP A 72 8.36 16.91 25.37
N HIS A 73 7.90 18.17 25.38
CA HIS A 73 8.80 19.29 25.68
C HIS A 73 9.11 19.36 27.17
N GLU A 74 10.38 19.09 27.53
CA GLU A 74 10.85 19.30 28.88
C GLU A 74 11.23 20.79 29.12
N PRO A 75 10.69 21.44 30.16
CA PRO A 75 11.02 22.82 30.49
C PRO A 75 12.52 22.93 30.78
N GLY A 76 13.19 23.88 30.14
CA GLY A 76 14.62 24.15 30.35
C GLY A 76 15.58 23.48 29.35
N THR A 77 15.09 22.67 28.45
CA THR A 77 15.88 22.14 27.32
C THR A 77 15.76 23.04 26.09
N GLU A 78 16.87 23.19 25.34
CA GLU A 78 16.82 23.91 24.07
C GLU A 78 15.84 23.19 23.12
N PHE A 79 14.81 23.91 22.66
CA PHE A 79 13.79 23.32 21.76
C PHE A 79 14.40 22.78 20.46
N TRP A 80 15.44 23.42 19.94
CA TRP A 80 16.09 23.09 18.68
C TRP A 80 17.31 22.19 18.83
N SER A 81 17.25 21.15 19.65
CA SER A 81 18.32 20.16 19.73
C SER A 81 18.46 19.35 18.45
N ALA A 82 19.64 18.82 18.15
CA ALA A 82 19.90 17.94 17.01
C ALA A 82 18.98 16.71 17.04
N ALA A 83 18.68 16.20 18.22
CA ALA A 83 17.77 15.09 18.46
C ALA A 83 16.36 15.37 17.92
N ARG A 84 15.80 16.51 18.27
CA ARG A 84 14.45 16.90 17.84
C ARG A 84 14.36 17.14 16.34
N TRP A 85 15.36 17.78 15.76
CA TRP A 85 15.44 17.92 14.31
C TRP A 85 15.47 16.57 13.61
N ASN A 86 16.20 15.59 14.16
CA ASN A 86 16.25 14.24 13.63
C ASN A 86 14.85 13.60 13.61
N GLU A 87 14.11 13.63 14.72
CA GLU A 87 12.75 13.07 14.80
C GLU A 87 11.81 13.75 13.81
N ILE A 88 11.83 15.08 13.72
CA ILE A 88 10.98 15.83 12.77
C ILE A 88 11.29 15.44 11.33
N VAL A 89 12.57 15.44 10.95
CA VAL A 89 12.96 15.17 9.55
C VAL A 89 12.71 13.71 9.18
N VAL A 90 13.08 12.77 10.02
CA VAL A 90 12.88 11.33 9.74
C VAL A 90 11.40 10.97 9.78
N GLY A 91 10.66 11.48 10.77
CA GLY A 91 9.21 11.28 10.84
C GLY A 91 8.48 11.83 9.62
N ALA A 92 8.84 13.05 9.18
CA ALA A 92 8.30 13.64 7.96
C ALA A 92 8.64 12.80 6.71
N ALA A 93 9.88 12.30 6.61
CA ALA A 93 10.30 11.44 5.51
C ALA A 93 9.48 10.12 5.47
N VAL A 94 9.26 9.49 6.62
CA VAL A 94 8.41 8.28 6.74
C VAL A 94 6.95 8.58 6.38
N ALA A 95 6.41 9.72 6.83
CA ALA A 95 5.05 10.15 6.46
C ALA A 95 4.91 10.38 4.95
N VAL A 96 5.87 11.08 4.35
CA VAL A 96 5.91 11.29 2.88
C VAL A 96 6.04 9.96 2.14
N LEU A 97 6.83 9.02 2.63
CA LEU A 97 6.93 7.68 2.05
C LEU A 97 5.57 6.96 2.09
N GLY A 98 4.87 6.99 3.23
CA GLY A 98 3.52 6.45 3.36
C GLY A 98 2.53 7.11 2.41
N LEU A 99 2.54 8.43 2.33
CA LEU A 99 1.67 9.22 1.44
C LEU A 99 1.95 8.93 -0.04
N THR A 100 3.22 8.88 -0.44
CA THR A 100 3.59 8.58 -1.84
C THR A 100 3.17 7.16 -2.24
N ARG A 101 3.25 6.19 -1.34
CA ARG A 101 2.74 4.83 -1.58
C ARG A 101 1.22 4.78 -1.72
N LEU A 102 0.49 5.66 -1.04
CA LEU A 102 -0.97 5.75 -1.16
C LEU A 102 -1.40 6.39 -2.49
N THR A 103 -0.67 7.39 -2.95
CA THR A 103 -1.06 8.19 -4.12
C THR A 103 -0.44 7.70 -5.43
N ARG A 104 0.73 7.07 -5.36
CA ARG A 104 1.48 6.56 -6.52
C ARG A 104 2.07 5.19 -6.22
N PRO A 105 1.89 4.21 -7.11
CA PRO A 105 2.51 2.90 -6.94
C PRO A 105 4.03 3.02 -7.07
N LEU A 106 4.72 3.05 -5.94
CA LEU A 106 6.18 2.94 -5.92
C LEU A 106 6.58 1.50 -6.23
N ARG A 107 7.74 1.33 -6.88
CA ARG A 107 8.32 0.00 -7.03
C ARG A 107 8.53 -0.60 -5.63
N VAL A 108 8.08 -1.84 -5.44
CA VAL A 108 8.13 -2.54 -4.13
C VAL A 108 9.53 -2.46 -3.51
N LEU A 109 10.57 -2.69 -4.32
CA LEU A 109 11.95 -2.63 -3.85
C LEU A 109 12.34 -1.24 -3.34
N THR A 110 12.01 -0.17 -4.07
CA THR A 110 12.33 1.21 -3.65
C THR A 110 11.67 1.57 -2.33
N ALA A 111 10.37 1.20 -2.19
CA ALA A 111 9.62 1.45 -0.97
C ALA A 111 10.18 0.65 0.21
N THR A 112 10.60 -0.61 -0.02
CA THR A 112 11.21 -1.46 1.00
C THR A 112 12.56 -0.89 1.45
N VAL A 113 13.44 -0.55 0.51
CA VAL A 113 14.76 0.04 0.84
C VAL A 113 14.60 1.32 1.63
N ALA A 114 13.72 2.24 1.20
CA ALA A 114 13.48 3.49 1.93
C ALA A 114 12.94 3.24 3.35
N GLY A 115 12.00 2.30 3.51
CA GLY A 115 11.45 1.95 4.83
C GLY A 115 12.49 1.29 5.75
N VAL A 116 13.32 0.39 5.22
CA VAL A 116 14.42 -0.24 5.99
C VAL A 116 15.47 0.80 6.43
N LEU A 117 15.84 1.72 5.54
CA LEU A 117 16.77 2.78 5.87
C LEU A 117 16.20 3.72 6.93
N ALA A 118 14.94 4.12 6.82
CA ALA A 118 14.30 5.00 7.80
C ALA A 118 14.12 4.32 9.16
N GLY A 119 13.63 3.08 9.20
CA GLY A 119 13.46 2.32 10.43
C GLY A 119 14.80 1.98 11.09
N GLY A 120 15.82 1.60 10.30
CA GLY A 120 17.19 1.37 10.79
C GLY A 120 17.83 2.65 11.34
N TRP A 121 17.61 3.79 10.67
CA TRP A 121 18.07 5.08 11.16
C TRP A 121 17.45 5.44 12.52
N LEU A 122 16.14 5.27 12.70
CA LEU A 122 15.46 5.51 13.98
C LEU A 122 16.03 4.64 15.11
N LEU A 123 16.42 3.39 14.83
CA LEU A 123 17.07 2.53 15.82
C LEU A 123 18.49 2.97 16.17
N LEU A 124 19.19 3.59 15.23
CA LEU A 124 20.56 4.07 15.42
C LEU A 124 20.61 5.49 16.04
N SER A 125 19.57 6.29 15.85
CA SER A 125 19.54 7.69 16.28
C SER A 125 19.77 7.87 17.78
N PRO A 126 19.24 7.06 18.72
CA PRO A 126 19.54 7.21 20.14
C PRO A 126 21.01 7.02 20.49
N ILE A 127 21.72 6.16 19.73
CA ILE A 127 23.16 5.92 19.92
C ILE A 127 23.99 7.08 19.37
N LEU A 128 23.61 7.56 18.17
CA LEU A 128 24.35 8.61 17.47
C LEU A 128 24.23 10.00 18.14
N PHE A 129 23.05 10.26 18.71
CA PHE A 129 22.75 11.54 19.37
C PHE A 129 22.84 11.49 20.90
N ASP A 130 23.25 10.34 21.45
CA ASP A 130 23.46 10.14 22.90
C ASP A 130 22.21 10.49 23.74
N TYR A 131 21.04 9.94 23.38
CA TYR A 131 19.78 10.19 24.09
C TYR A 131 19.71 9.50 25.47
N GLY A 132 20.70 8.67 25.82
CA GLY A 132 20.70 7.81 27.00
C GLY A 132 19.97 6.48 26.81
N PHE A 133 20.37 5.48 27.61
CA PHE A 133 19.84 4.12 27.58
C PHE A 133 19.60 3.60 29.00
N GLY A 134 18.76 2.56 29.11
CA GLY A 134 18.44 1.94 30.40
C GLY A 134 17.64 2.88 31.31
N SER A 135 18.08 3.07 32.54
CA SER A 135 17.43 3.98 33.50
C SER A 135 17.57 5.46 33.14
N GLU A 136 18.55 5.79 32.29
CA GLU A 136 18.78 7.16 31.79
C GLU A 136 18.08 7.38 30.41
N ALA A 137 17.34 6.39 29.93
CA ALA A 137 16.65 6.50 28.64
C ALA A 137 15.64 7.63 28.66
N THR A 138 15.79 8.54 27.71
CA THR A 138 14.83 9.62 27.52
C THR A 138 13.55 9.10 26.83
N PRO A 139 12.41 9.78 26.96
CA PRO A 139 11.21 9.47 26.17
C PRO A 139 11.49 9.41 24.66
N ALA A 140 12.42 10.23 24.16
CA ALA A 140 12.87 10.21 22.77
C ALA A 140 13.49 8.86 22.37
N THR A 141 14.37 8.29 23.21
CA THR A 141 14.96 6.96 22.97
C THR A 141 13.90 5.88 22.81
N VAL A 142 12.94 5.84 23.74
CA VAL A 142 11.85 4.85 23.71
C VAL A 142 10.98 5.04 22.45
N ASN A 143 10.65 6.29 22.13
CA ASN A 143 9.87 6.63 20.94
C ASN A 143 10.57 6.20 19.65
N ASP A 144 11.85 6.51 19.49
CA ASP A 144 12.63 6.19 18.29
C ASP A 144 12.80 4.67 18.11
N VAL A 145 13.08 3.94 19.20
CA VAL A 145 13.19 2.48 19.15
C VAL A 145 11.86 1.83 18.76
N LEU A 146 10.76 2.22 19.40
CA LEU A 146 9.43 1.68 19.08
C LEU A 146 9.01 2.03 17.65
N ALA A 147 9.22 3.27 17.23
CA ALA A 147 8.90 3.71 15.88
C ALA A 147 9.78 3.00 14.84
N GLY A 148 11.08 2.89 15.08
CA GLY A 148 12.01 2.18 14.19
C GLY A 148 11.63 0.72 14.00
N LEU A 149 11.35 0.00 15.10
CA LEU A 149 10.86 -1.38 15.04
C LEU A 149 9.55 -1.51 14.27
N THR A 150 8.61 -0.59 14.51
CA THR A 150 7.31 -0.60 13.82
C THR A 150 7.48 -0.34 12.32
N VAL A 151 8.28 0.66 11.93
CA VAL A 151 8.54 0.97 10.52
C VAL A 151 9.22 -0.22 9.82
N LEU A 152 10.18 -0.88 10.46
CA LEU A 152 10.83 -2.07 9.94
C LEU A 152 9.84 -3.23 9.77
N ALA A 153 9.08 -3.55 10.81
CA ALA A 153 8.10 -4.64 10.78
C ALA A 153 7.08 -4.44 9.67
N VAL A 154 6.47 -3.25 9.58
CA VAL A 154 5.47 -2.91 8.57
C VAL A 154 6.07 -2.92 7.16
N THR A 155 7.32 -2.48 7.01
CA THR A 155 8.04 -2.50 5.72
C THR A 155 8.32 -3.93 5.26
N ILE A 156 8.78 -4.80 6.16
CA ILE A 156 9.05 -6.22 5.86
C ILE A 156 7.76 -6.95 5.51
N LEU A 157 6.71 -6.78 6.32
CA LEU A 157 5.40 -7.37 6.04
C LEU A 157 4.87 -6.95 4.67
N GLY A 158 4.92 -5.66 4.36
CA GLY A 158 4.49 -5.14 3.07
C GLY A 158 5.33 -5.66 1.88
N HIS A 159 6.61 -5.97 2.11
CA HIS A 159 7.46 -6.60 1.10
C HIS A 159 7.09 -8.07 0.86
N VAL A 160 6.85 -8.83 1.93
CA VAL A 160 6.45 -10.24 1.85
C VAL A 160 5.10 -10.38 1.15
N ASP A 161 4.11 -9.56 1.54
CA ASP A 161 2.78 -9.56 0.92
C ASP A 161 2.84 -9.23 -0.58
N ALA A 162 3.65 -8.24 -0.95
CA ALA A 162 3.82 -7.87 -2.35
C ALA A 162 4.46 -8.98 -3.18
N ARG A 163 5.42 -9.72 -2.63
CA ARG A 163 6.03 -10.87 -3.29
C ARG A 163 5.05 -12.04 -3.43
N ALA A 164 4.30 -12.35 -2.38
CA ALA A 164 3.30 -13.41 -2.43
C ALA A 164 2.22 -13.15 -3.48
N ALA A 165 1.84 -11.89 -3.68
CA ALA A 165 0.89 -11.52 -4.72
C ALA A 165 1.43 -11.74 -6.14
N LEU A 166 2.74 -11.51 -6.37
CA LEU A 166 3.38 -11.73 -7.68
C LEU A 166 3.48 -13.22 -8.02
N THR A 167 3.86 -14.07 -7.06
CA THR A 167 3.94 -15.53 -7.30
C THR A 167 2.58 -16.14 -7.58
N ALA A 168 1.51 -15.67 -6.91
CA ALA A 168 0.16 -16.17 -7.14
C ALA A 168 -0.40 -15.85 -8.55
N THR A 169 0.12 -14.82 -9.21
CA THR A 169 -0.24 -14.50 -10.62
C THR A 169 0.49 -15.37 -11.62
N ASP A 170 1.77 -15.70 -11.38
CA ASP A 170 2.56 -16.56 -12.25
C ASP A 170 2.06 -18.01 -12.28
N ASP A 171 1.50 -18.49 -11.15
CA ASP A 171 0.93 -19.87 -11.07
C ASP A 171 -0.45 -19.98 -11.73
N ALA A 172 -1.07 -18.88 -12.14
CA ALA A 172 -2.41 -18.85 -12.73
C ALA A 172 -2.40 -18.76 -14.27
N GLU A 173 -1.25 -18.55 -14.89
CA GLU A 173 -1.03 -18.53 -16.36
C GLU A 173 -0.56 -19.91 -16.86
#